data_355a2b649c9f3d7bcfee9136ff368848
#
_entry.id   355a2b649c9f3d7bcfee9136ff368848
#
_cell.length_a   1.000
_cell.length_b   1.000
_cell.length_c   1.000
_cell.angle_alpha   90.00
_cell.angle_beta   90.00
_cell.angle_gamma   90.00
#
_symmetry.space_group_name_H-M   'P 1'
#
loop_
_entity.id
_entity.type
_entity.pdbx_description
1 polymer ?
#
loop_
_entity_poly.entity_id
_entity_poly.type
_entity_poly.pdbx_seq_one_letter_code
_entity_poly.pdbx_strand_id
1 'polypeptide(L)'
;MPLNLIKSPQEHKSTWNDKPKIYNNMRVYQTNEIKNIALLGSAGSGKTTLAEAMLYESGVIKRRGTIEAKNTVCDYFPVEQEYGYSVFSTVFNVEWNNKKLNIIDCPGSDDFVGGAITALNVTDQALVLINGQYGPEVGTQNLFRYTDKLKKPVIFLVNQLDSEKCDFESIIAQMKDIYGTKCVQIQYPLNTGPEFNSLIDVLLMKKYSWTPEGGAPIIEDIPEEEMERAMALHKELVEAAAENDETLMEKFFEEETLTEDEMREGIRKGLITRSIFPVFCVCAGKSMGVRRLMEFLGNVVPFVSDMPKVHNTRGQEVPADSDAPTSLYFFKTGVEPHIGEVSYFKVMSGSVKPGDDLTNADRGSKERMANIFVCAGANRQSVEQLQAGDIGCTVKLKDVKTGNTLNSKDCENRFDFIKYPNSKYSRAIKAVNEADTEKLMAALTKMRQEDPTWVVEQSPDLR
;
A
#
# COMPACT_ATOMS: atom_id res chain seq x y z
N MET A 1 -17.51 10.72 -48.66
CA MET A 1 -16.58 11.70 -48.12
C MET A 1 -15.46 10.91 -47.46
N PRO A 2 -14.16 11.15 -47.73
CA PRO A 2 -13.08 10.28 -47.26
C PRO A 2 -12.77 10.52 -45.80
N LEU A 3 -12.62 9.42 -45.07
CA LEU A 3 -12.11 9.35 -43.69
C LEU A 3 -10.70 9.97 -43.63
N ASN A 4 -10.57 11.06 -42.91
CA ASN A 4 -9.27 11.63 -42.55
C ASN A 4 -8.55 10.70 -41.59
N LEU A 5 -7.46 10.14 -42.04
CA LEU A 5 -6.47 9.40 -41.26
C LEU A 5 -5.95 10.27 -40.11
N ILE A 6 -6.31 9.90 -38.91
CA ILE A 6 -5.70 10.41 -37.68
C ILE A 6 -4.23 9.99 -37.69
N LYS A 7 -3.35 10.98 -37.71
CA LYS A 7 -1.90 10.76 -37.59
C LYS A 7 -1.63 10.03 -36.28
N SER A 8 -0.97 8.87 -36.36
CA SER A 8 -0.48 8.11 -35.22
C SER A 8 0.38 8.99 -34.32
N PRO A 9 0.16 8.96 -32.98
CA PRO A 9 1.09 9.57 -32.04
C PRO A 9 2.45 8.88 -32.17
N GLN A 10 3.52 9.69 -32.09
CA GLN A 10 4.89 9.20 -32.11
C GLN A 10 5.05 8.09 -31.06
N GLU A 11 5.56 6.93 -31.51
CA GLU A 11 5.93 5.81 -30.67
C GLU A 11 6.87 6.29 -29.54
N HIS A 12 6.34 6.52 -28.36
CA HIS A 12 7.14 6.38 -27.15
C HIS A 12 7.47 4.89 -27.03
N LYS A 13 8.61 4.51 -27.56
CA LYS A 13 9.23 3.22 -27.25
C LYS A 13 9.41 3.17 -25.75
N SER A 14 8.42 2.63 -25.04
CA SER A 14 8.59 2.24 -23.65
C SER A 14 9.70 1.20 -23.62
N THR A 15 10.78 1.51 -22.92
CA THR A 15 11.93 0.61 -22.75
C THR A 15 11.58 -0.50 -21.78
N TRP A 16 10.66 -1.39 -22.20
CA TRP A 16 10.20 -2.55 -21.42
C TRP A 16 11.30 -3.58 -21.14
N ASN A 17 12.47 -3.44 -21.77
CA ASN A 17 13.59 -4.40 -21.68
C ASN A 17 14.70 -4.01 -20.69
N ASP A 18 14.69 -2.83 -20.10
CA ASP A 18 15.69 -2.47 -19.12
C ASP A 18 15.31 -3.04 -17.75
N LYS A 19 15.97 -4.13 -17.35
CA LYS A 19 15.95 -4.57 -15.95
C LYS A 19 16.46 -3.42 -15.09
N PRO A 20 15.74 -3.03 -14.01
CA PRO A 20 16.19 -1.95 -13.15
C PRO A 20 17.60 -2.26 -12.65
N LYS A 21 18.48 -1.27 -12.76
CA LYS A 21 19.85 -1.37 -12.24
C LYS A 21 19.75 -1.44 -10.72
N ILE A 22 20.34 -2.44 -10.12
CA ILE A 22 20.50 -2.53 -8.66
C ILE A 22 21.42 -1.37 -8.27
N TYR A 23 20.85 -0.28 -7.78
CA TYR A 23 21.64 0.83 -7.25
C TYR A 23 22.09 0.47 -5.83
N ASN A 24 23.40 0.52 -5.60
CA ASN A 24 23.99 0.34 -4.27
C ASN A 24 23.64 1.49 -3.30
N ASN A 25 23.15 2.64 -3.81
CA ASN A 25 22.62 3.75 -3.01
C ASN A 25 21.29 4.19 -3.59
N MET A 26 20.23 4.14 -2.78
CA MET A 26 18.93 4.71 -3.15
C MET A 26 19.07 6.24 -3.22
N ARG A 27 18.56 6.86 -4.30
CA ARG A 27 18.53 8.33 -4.41
C ARG A 27 17.56 8.94 -3.38
N VAL A 28 17.73 10.21 -3.09
CA VAL A 28 16.76 10.98 -2.32
C VAL A 28 15.56 11.29 -3.20
N TYR A 29 14.37 10.86 -2.79
CA TYR A 29 13.11 11.15 -3.48
C TYR A 29 12.47 12.43 -2.92
N GLN A 30 11.88 13.24 -3.79
CA GLN A 30 11.11 14.41 -3.39
C GLN A 30 9.69 14.01 -3.00
N THR A 31 9.01 14.84 -2.21
CA THR A 31 7.63 14.57 -1.74
C THR A 31 6.65 14.26 -2.88
N ASN A 32 6.81 14.92 -4.04
CA ASN A 32 6.02 14.67 -5.26
C ASN A 32 6.49 13.46 -6.09
N GLU A 33 7.37 12.64 -5.56
CA GLU A 33 7.82 11.37 -6.15
C GLU A 33 7.51 10.18 -5.25
N ILE A 34 6.96 10.43 -4.04
CA ILE A 34 6.70 9.42 -3.01
C ILE A 34 5.21 9.11 -2.97
N LYS A 35 4.89 7.82 -2.85
CA LYS A 35 3.53 7.29 -2.67
C LYS A 35 3.52 6.25 -1.57
N ASN A 36 2.58 6.36 -0.63
CA ASN A 36 2.46 5.46 0.51
C ASN A 36 1.16 4.66 0.41
N ILE A 37 1.25 3.35 0.41
CA ILE A 37 0.16 2.44 0.08
C ILE A 37 0.01 1.40 1.19
N ALA A 38 -1.20 1.23 1.73
CA ALA A 38 -1.55 0.09 2.56
C ALA A 38 -2.09 -1.05 1.69
N LEU A 39 -1.53 -2.24 1.81
CA LEU A 39 -1.99 -3.44 1.12
C LEU A 39 -2.95 -4.20 2.02
N LEU A 40 -4.22 -4.21 1.67
CA LEU A 40 -5.33 -4.72 2.45
C LEU A 40 -6.07 -5.85 1.73
N GLY A 41 -6.87 -6.61 2.47
CA GLY A 41 -7.70 -7.70 1.97
C GLY A 41 -7.82 -8.83 3.00
N SER A 42 -8.79 -9.72 2.85
CA SER A 42 -8.98 -10.86 3.74
C SER A 42 -7.77 -11.80 3.78
N ALA A 43 -7.70 -12.68 4.78
CA ALA A 43 -6.71 -13.74 4.82
C ALA A 43 -6.84 -14.61 3.56
N GLY A 44 -5.72 -15.00 2.95
CA GLY A 44 -5.72 -15.81 1.73
C GLY A 44 -6.02 -15.06 0.42
N SER A 45 -6.26 -13.73 0.44
CA SER A 45 -6.47 -12.95 -0.79
C SER A 45 -5.21 -12.77 -1.65
N GLY A 46 -4.02 -13.15 -1.14
CA GLY A 46 -2.76 -13.12 -1.86
C GLY A 46 -1.96 -11.81 -1.74
N LYS A 47 -2.13 -11.05 -0.66
CA LYS A 47 -1.39 -9.81 -0.39
C LYS A 47 0.12 -10.02 -0.38
N THR A 48 0.60 -10.93 0.45
CA THR A 48 2.04 -11.24 0.56
C THR A 48 2.60 -11.79 -0.75
N THR A 49 1.81 -12.58 -1.50
CA THR A 49 2.17 -13.06 -2.84
C THR A 49 2.31 -11.89 -3.83
N LEU A 50 1.43 -10.89 -3.74
CA LEU A 50 1.52 -9.67 -4.55
C LEU A 50 2.75 -8.84 -4.15
N ALA A 51 3.01 -8.68 -2.84
CA ALA A 51 4.22 -8.01 -2.35
C ALA A 51 5.50 -8.66 -2.91
N GLU A 52 5.59 -9.99 -2.88
CA GLU A 52 6.70 -10.74 -3.49
C GLU A 52 6.81 -10.49 -5.01
N ALA A 53 5.68 -10.46 -5.71
CA ALA A 53 5.67 -10.17 -7.13
C ALA A 53 6.14 -8.74 -7.43
N MET A 54 5.70 -7.74 -6.68
CA MET A 54 6.12 -6.34 -6.83
C MET A 54 7.62 -6.17 -6.53
N LEU A 55 8.13 -6.79 -5.48
CA LEU A 55 9.55 -6.79 -5.13
C LEU A 55 10.41 -7.44 -6.22
N TYR A 56 9.92 -8.51 -6.83
CA TYR A 56 10.60 -9.20 -7.91
C TYR A 56 10.59 -8.39 -9.22
N GLU A 57 9.44 -7.86 -9.61
CA GLU A 57 9.30 -7.08 -10.85
C GLU A 57 10.07 -5.75 -10.79
N SER A 58 10.20 -5.15 -9.61
CA SER A 58 11.05 -3.97 -9.39
C SER A 58 12.55 -4.29 -9.28
N GLY A 59 12.92 -5.57 -9.20
CA GLY A 59 14.32 -6.01 -9.08
C GLY A 59 14.91 -5.86 -7.66
N VAL A 60 14.12 -5.55 -6.65
CA VAL A 60 14.55 -5.52 -5.24
C VAL A 60 14.98 -6.91 -4.78
N ILE A 61 14.29 -7.95 -5.22
CA ILE A 61 14.66 -9.34 -5.01
C ILE A 61 14.94 -10.03 -6.34
N LYS A 62 15.92 -10.93 -6.34
CA LYS A 62 16.31 -11.69 -7.55
C LYS A 62 15.47 -12.95 -7.76
N ARG A 63 14.85 -13.45 -6.72
CA ARG A 63 14.02 -14.67 -6.73
C ARG A 63 12.84 -14.44 -5.79
N ARG A 64 11.65 -14.83 -6.25
CA ARG A 64 10.42 -14.77 -5.44
C ARG A 64 10.45 -15.84 -4.35
N GLY A 65 10.06 -15.45 -3.15
CA GLY A 65 9.67 -16.36 -2.09
C GLY A 65 8.24 -16.86 -2.26
N THR A 66 7.88 -17.88 -1.50
CA THR A 66 6.51 -18.37 -1.37
C THR A 66 6.19 -18.67 0.09
N ILE A 67 4.89 -18.63 0.43
CA ILE A 67 4.42 -18.91 1.79
C ILE A 67 4.75 -20.35 2.18
N GLU A 68 4.59 -21.29 1.23
CA GLU A 68 4.86 -22.72 1.41
C GLU A 68 6.35 -22.99 1.66
N ALA A 69 7.23 -22.24 0.98
CA ALA A 69 8.67 -22.34 1.19
C ALA A 69 9.16 -21.53 2.41
N LYS A 70 8.25 -20.77 3.08
CA LYS A 70 8.53 -19.99 4.29
C LYS A 70 9.68 -18.99 4.11
N ASN A 71 9.79 -18.39 2.92
CA ASN A 71 10.90 -17.53 2.54
C ASN A 71 10.47 -16.23 1.86
N THR A 72 9.24 -15.78 2.12
CA THR A 72 8.76 -14.48 1.67
C THR A 72 9.45 -13.35 2.43
N VAL A 73 9.56 -12.19 1.79
CA VAL A 73 10.18 -11.00 2.41
C VAL A 73 9.31 -10.43 3.53
N CYS A 74 7.98 -10.51 3.38
CA CYS A 74 7.06 -9.89 4.32
C CYS A 74 6.77 -10.77 5.55
N ASP A 75 6.61 -12.09 5.38
CA ASP A 75 6.37 -13.02 6.50
C ASP A 75 7.69 -13.62 6.96
N TYR A 76 8.52 -12.83 7.65
CA TYR A 76 9.85 -13.25 8.07
C TYR A 76 9.97 -13.64 9.54
N PHE A 77 8.95 -13.39 10.34
CA PHE A 77 8.93 -13.82 11.74
C PHE A 77 8.63 -15.33 11.86
N PRO A 78 9.27 -16.03 12.81
CA PRO A 78 9.05 -17.48 12.99
C PRO A 78 7.58 -17.87 13.14
N VAL A 79 6.78 -17.07 13.85
CA VAL A 79 5.35 -17.30 14.04
C VAL A 79 4.58 -17.26 12.72
N GLU A 80 4.90 -16.32 11.81
CA GLU A 80 4.27 -16.22 10.50
C GLU A 80 4.62 -17.42 9.61
N GLN A 81 5.90 -17.81 9.65
CA GLN A 81 6.39 -18.98 8.92
C GLN A 81 5.83 -20.30 9.47
N GLU A 82 5.58 -20.39 10.77
CA GLU A 82 4.97 -21.57 11.40
C GLU A 82 3.51 -21.73 10.97
N TYR A 83 2.75 -20.64 11.08
CA TYR A 83 1.30 -20.67 10.81
C TYR A 83 0.93 -20.44 9.35
N GLY A 84 1.84 -19.92 8.51
CA GLY A 84 1.61 -19.69 7.08
C GLY A 84 0.69 -18.51 6.77
N TYR A 85 0.62 -17.51 7.65
CA TYR A 85 -0.10 -16.26 7.44
C TYR A 85 0.55 -15.09 8.20
N SER A 86 0.33 -13.88 7.70
CA SER A 86 0.87 -12.65 8.29
C SER A 86 0.22 -12.34 9.64
N VAL A 87 1.03 -12.07 10.64
CA VAL A 87 0.66 -11.61 12.00
C VAL A 87 0.96 -10.14 12.17
N PHE A 88 2.07 -9.68 11.60
CA PHE A 88 2.54 -8.30 11.68
C PHE A 88 2.40 -7.60 10.33
N SER A 89 2.20 -6.27 10.38
CA SER A 89 2.33 -5.46 9.16
C SER A 89 3.81 -5.31 8.80
N THR A 90 4.16 -5.44 7.52
CA THR A 90 5.55 -5.37 7.06
C THR A 90 5.73 -4.26 6.04
N VAL A 91 6.74 -3.41 6.29
CA VAL A 91 7.10 -2.29 5.40
C VAL A 91 8.08 -2.77 4.35
N PHE A 92 7.79 -2.45 3.10
CA PHE A 92 8.73 -2.57 2.00
C PHE A 92 8.58 -1.40 1.04
N ASN A 93 9.58 -1.19 0.21
CA ASN A 93 9.54 -0.18 -0.83
C ASN A 93 10.00 -0.74 -2.17
N VAL A 94 9.48 -0.15 -3.24
CA VAL A 94 9.89 -0.43 -4.60
C VAL A 94 10.09 0.87 -5.37
N GLU A 95 11.06 0.88 -6.26
CA GLU A 95 11.27 1.97 -7.21
C GLU A 95 10.61 1.58 -8.54
N TRP A 96 9.73 2.45 -9.06
CA TRP A 96 9.09 2.23 -10.34
C TRP A 96 8.90 3.55 -11.08
N ASN A 97 9.34 3.61 -12.34
CA ASN A 97 9.24 4.81 -13.19
C ASN A 97 9.72 6.10 -12.49
N ASN A 98 10.88 6.04 -11.82
CA ASN A 98 11.46 7.14 -11.04
C ASN A 98 10.57 7.61 -9.87
N LYS A 99 9.65 6.80 -9.39
CA LYS A 99 8.84 7.03 -8.20
C LYS A 99 9.18 6.00 -7.13
N LYS A 100 9.04 6.41 -5.88
CA LYS A 100 9.17 5.53 -4.72
C LYS A 100 7.79 5.14 -4.20
N LEU A 101 7.50 3.86 -4.19
CA LEU A 101 6.29 3.31 -3.61
C LEU A 101 6.67 2.68 -2.27
N ASN A 102 6.29 3.31 -1.17
CA ASN A 102 6.34 2.68 0.15
C ASN A 102 5.05 1.90 0.35
N ILE A 103 5.17 0.63 0.66
CA ILE A 103 4.04 -0.28 0.77
C ILE A 103 4.10 -0.95 2.15
N ILE A 104 2.95 -1.05 2.79
CA ILE A 104 2.80 -1.77 4.05
C ILE A 104 1.89 -2.96 3.79
N ASP A 105 2.46 -4.16 3.77
CA ASP A 105 1.71 -5.42 3.71
C ASP A 105 1.06 -5.67 5.07
N CYS A 106 -0.27 -5.80 5.09
CA CYS A 106 -1.04 -5.88 6.32
C CYS A 106 -1.61 -7.29 6.53
N PRO A 107 -1.69 -7.77 7.79
CA PRO A 107 -2.40 -8.98 8.11
C PRO A 107 -3.85 -8.95 7.61
N GLY A 108 -4.35 -10.07 7.11
CA GLY A 108 -5.72 -10.18 6.59
C GLY A 108 -6.73 -10.74 7.59
N SER A 109 -6.29 -11.21 8.75
CA SER A 109 -7.16 -11.69 9.82
C SER A 109 -7.64 -10.53 10.69
N ASP A 110 -8.92 -10.55 11.07
CA ASP A 110 -9.52 -9.59 12.01
C ASP A 110 -8.81 -9.57 13.38
N ASP A 111 -8.16 -10.66 13.76
CA ASP A 111 -7.39 -10.75 15.01
C ASP A 111 -6.19 -9.80 15.03
N PHE A 112 -5.65 -9.46 13.86
CA PHE A 112 -4.49 -8.59 13.69
C PHE A 112 -4.82 -7.26 13.00
N VAL A 113 -6.08 -6.83 13.06
CA VAL A 113 -6.58 -5.61 12.41
C VAL A 113 -5.80 -4.34 12.83
N GLY A 114 -5.17 -4.35 14.00
CA GLY A 114 -4.32 -3.26 14.48
C GLY A 114 -3.21 -2.89 13.48
N GLY A 115 -2.59 -3.87 12.84
CA GLY A 115 -1.59 -3.64 11.79
C GLY A 115 -2.13 -2.89 10.59
N ALA A 116 -3.34 -3.23 10.14
CA ALA A 116 -4.02 -2.55 9.03
C ALA A 116 -4.44 -1.11 9.41
N ILE A 117 -4.94 -0.91 10.62
CA ILE A 117 -5.31 0.43 11.12
C ILE A 117 -4.06 1.32 11.22
N THR A 118 -2.96 0.78 11.74
CA THR A 118 -1.67 1.50 11.80
C THR A 118 -1.22 1.90 10.39
N ALA A 119 -1.22 0.97 9.44
CA ALA A 119 -0.85 1.23 8.06
C ALA A 119 -1.72 2.33 7.43
N LEU A 120 -3.03 2.25 7.56
CA LEU A 120 -3.96 3.25 7.03
C LEU A 120 -3.76 4.66 7.61
N ASN A 121 -3.31 4.77 8.86
CA ASN A 121 -3.05 6.10 9.46
C ASN A 121 -1.79 6.78 8.89
N VAL A 122 -0.83 6.01 8.38
CA VAL A 122 0.45 6.56 7.89
C VAL A 122 0.60 6.51 6.37
N THR A 123 -0.22 5.72 5.69
CA THR A 123 -0.26 5.68 4.21
C THR A 123 -1.30 6.66 3.67
N ASP A 124 -1.17 6.96 2.40
CA ASP A 124 -2.00 7.96 1.74
C ASP A 124 -3.18 7.31 1.00
N GLN A 125 -3.07 6.03 0.67
CA GLN A 125 -4.06 5.26 -0.07
C GLN A 125 -4.03 3.78 0.28
N ALA A 126 -5.07 3.04 -0.10
CA ALA A 126 -5.21 1.61 0.10
C ALA A 126 -5.36 0.86 -1.22
N LEU A 127 -4.62 -0.22 -1.35
CA LEU A 127 -4.79 -1.23 -2.39
C LEU A 127 -5.49 -2.44 -1.75
N VAL A 128 -6.75 -2.67 -2.11
CA VAL A 128 -7.61 -3.66 -1.48
C VAL A 128 -7.78 -4.87 -2.39
N LEU A 129 -7.22 -6.01 -1.97
CA LEU A 129 -7.32 -7.26 -2.71
C LEU A 129 -8.68 -7.94 -2.48
N ILE A 130 -9.32 -8.28 -3.58
CA ILE A 130 -10.51 -9.12 -3.64
C ILE A 130 -10.07 -10.51 -4.09
N ASN A 131 -10.52 -11.53 -3.36
CA ASN A 131 -10.23 -12.91 -3.70
C ASN A 131 -11.05 -13.34 -4.92
N GLY A 132 -10.39 -13.79 -5.99
CA GLY A 132 -11.04 -14.23 -7.23
C GLY A 132 -11.93 -15.48 -7.07
N GLN A 133 -11.73 -16.24 -6.00
CA GLN A 133 -12.54 -17.43 -5.71
C GLN A 133 -13.80 -17.11 -4.89
N TYR A 134 -13.70 -16.14 -3.96
CA TYR A 134 -14.75 -15.89 -2.95
C TYR A 134 -15.40 -14.50 -3.10
N GLY A 135 -14.85 -13.63 -3.94
CA GLY A 135 -15.30 -12.25 -4.06
C GLY A 135 -14.99 -11.40 -2.82
N PRO A 136 -15.78 -10.34 -2.56
CA PRO A 136 -15.58 -9.42 -1.44
C PRO A 136 -16.02 -10.04 -0.11
N GLU A 137 -15.11 -10.74 0.56
CA GLU A 137 -15.33 -11.40 1.86
C GLU A 137 -15.58 -10.39 2.99
N VAL A 138 -16.17 -10.86 4.10
CA VAL A 138 -16.48 -10.03 5.29
C VAL A 138 -15.24 -9.31 5.83
N GLY A 139 -14.07 -9.99 5.88
CA GLY A 139 -12.81 -9.39 6.31
C GLY A 139 -12.41 -8.19 5.43
N THR A 140 -12.57 -8.32 4.11
CA THR A 140 -12.31 -7.23 3.17
C THR A 140 -13.28 -6.05 3.38
N GLN A 141 -14.58 -6.33 3.60
CA GLN A 141 -15.58 -5.30 3.88
C GLN A 141 -15.29 -4.56 5.19
N ASN A 142 -14.83 -5.27 6.23
CA ASN A 142 -14.42 -4.67 7.49
C ASN A 142 -13.23 -3.71 7.30
N LEU A 143 -12.22 -4.13 6.54
CA LEU A 143 -11.06 -3.29 6.22
C LEU A 143 -11.46 -2.07 5.38
N PHE A 144 -12.37 -2.22 4.42
CA PHE A 144 -12.89 -1.09 3.64
C PHE A 144 -13.60 -0.04 4.53
N ARG A 145 -14.33 -0.44 5.58
CA ARG A 145 -14.93 0.51 6.53
C ARG A 145 -13.90 1.39 7.22
N TYR A 146 -12.69 0.88 7.49
CA TYR A 146 -11.60 1.70 8.02
C TYR A 146 -11.05 2.67 6.96
N THR A 147 -10.95 2.26 5.70
CA THR A 147 -10.57 3.19 4.61
C THR A 147 -11.62 4.30 4.45
N ASP A 148 -12.90 3.96 4.59
CA ASP A 148 -14.00 4.93 4.51
C ASP A 148 -13.98 5.91 5.68
N LYS A 149 -13.79 5.41 6.91
CA LYS A 149 -13.67 6.24 8.12
C LYS A 149 -12.49 7.22 8.04
N LEU A 150 -11.36 6.78 7.47
CA LEU A 150 -10.14 7.58 7.33
C LEU A 150 -10.08 8.34 6.00
N LYS A 151 -11.15 8.26 5.17
CA LYS A 151 -11.25 8.92 3.87
C LYS A 151 -10.07 8.64 2.93
N LYS A 152 -9.55 7.41 2.98
CA LYS A 152 -8.44 7.02 2.11
C LYS A 152 -8.91 6.69 0.70
N PRO A 153 -8.21 7.15 -0.36
CA PRO A 153 -8.35 6.62 -1.71
C PRO A 153 -8.22 5.10 -1.73
N VAL A 154 -9.05 4.43 -2.52
CA VAL A 154 -9.06 2.97 -2.62
C VAL A 154 -8.92 2.55 -4.07
N ILE A 155 -8.04 1.59 -4.31
CA ILE A 155 -7.91 0.84 -5.56
C ILE A 155 -8.24 -0.61 -5.24
N PHE A 156 -9.19 -1.20 -5.95
CA PHE A 156 -9.51 -2.61 -5.84
C PHE A 156 -8.69 -3.45 -6.81
N LEU A 157 -8.34 -4.64 -6.38
CA LEU A 157 -7.55 -5.57 -7.15
C LEU A 157 -8.16 -6.97 -7.05
N VAL A 158 -8.79 -7.45 -8.12
CA VAL A 158 -9.26 -8.83 -8.20
C VAL A 158 -8.05 -9.71 -8.50
N ASN A 159 -7.69 -10.54 -7.53
CA ASN A 159 -6.53 -11.44 -7.59
C ASN A 159 -6.98 -12.89 -7.70
N GLN A 160 -6.06 -13.79 -8.03
CA GLN A 160 -6.32 -15.22 -8.20
C GLN A 160 -7.31 -15.52 -9.33
N LEU A 161 -7.20 -14.80 -10.44
CA LEU A 161 -8.00 -15.01 -11.64
C LEU A 161 -7.79 -16.41 -12.27
N ASP A 162 -6.71 -17.08 -11.89
CA ASP A 162 -6.39 -18.46 -12.26
C ASP A 162 -7.07 -19.53 -11.39
N SER A 163 -7.92 -19.14 -10.46
CA SER A 163 -8.75 -20.08 -9.69
C SER A 163 -9.87 -20.68 -10.56
N GLU A 164 -10.07 -22.00 -10.52
CA GLU A 164 -11.16 -22.69 -11.21
C GLU A 164 -12.55 -22.14 -10.84
N LYS A 165 -12.67 -21.54 -9.66
CA LYS A 165 -13.94 -21.00 -9.14
C LYS A 165 -14.09 -19.49 -9.38
N CYS A 166 -13.18 -18.87 -10.13
CA CYS A 166 -13.25 -17.44 -10.40
C CYS A 166 -14.39 -17.13 -11.37
N ASP A 167 -15.39 -16.41 -10.89
CA ASP A 167 -16.46 -15.79 -11.69
C ASP A 167 -16.32 -14.28 -11.60
N PHE A 168 -15.56 -13.70 -12.53
CA PHE A 168 -15.22 -12.29 -12.51
C PHE A 168 -16.45 -11.39 -12.60
N GLU A 169 -17.41 -11.70 -13.44
CA GLU A 169 -18.63 -10.89 -13.63
C GLU A 169 -19.48 -10.84 -12.35
N SER A 170 -19.64 -12.00 -11.70
CA SER A 170 -20.31 -12.09 -10.40
C SER A 170 -19.58 -11.28 -9.33
N ILE A 171 -18.25 -11.30 -9.33
CA ILE A 171 -17.43 -10.51 -8.37
C ILE A 171 -17.64 -9.02 -8.60
N ILE A 172 -17.61 -8.54 -9.84
CA ILE A 172 -17.85 -7.13 -10.16
C ILE A 172 -19.27 -6.70 -9.76
N ALA A 173 -20.28 -7.52 -10.02
CA ALA A 173 -21.65 -7.25 -9.58
C ALA A 173 -21.75 -7.12 -8.05
N GLN A 174 -21.15 -8.05 -7.29
CA GLN A 174 -21.08 -7.98 -5.83
C GLN A 174 -20.33 -6.74 -5.33
N MET A 175 -19.23 -6.36 -6.00
CA MET A 175 -18.47 -5.17 -5.65
C MET A 175 -19.30 -3.89 -5.87
N LYS A 176 -20.03 -3.79 -6.98
CA LYS A 176 -20.93 -2.66 -7.26
C LYS A 176 -22.08 -2.60 -6.24
N ASP A 177 -22.60 -3.74 -5.78
CA ASP A 177 -23.65 -3.81 -4.74
C ASP A 177 -23.12 -3.36 -3.36
N ILE A 178 -21.92 -3.78 -2.97
CA ILE A 178 -21.34 -3.52 -1.64
C ILE A 178 -20.70 -2.13 -1.55
N TYR A 179 -19.92 -1.73 -2.57
CA TYR A 179 -19.10 -0.51 -2.57
C TYR A 179 -19.65 0.61 -3.44
N GLY A 180 -20.73 0.34 -4.19
CA GLY A 180 -21.43 1.29 -5.02
C GLY A 180 -20.92 1.38 -6.47
N THR A 181 -21.58 2.21 -7.27
CA THR A 181 -21.28 2.47 -8.68
C THR A 181 -19.90 3.12 -8.90
N LYS A 182 -19.25 3.56 -7.85
CA LYS A 182 -17.89 4.13 -7.87
C LYS A 182 -16.81 3.09 -8.23
N CYS A 183 -17.14 1.79 -8.20
CA CYS A 183 -16.27 0.73 -8.67
C CYS A 183 -16.23 0.73 -10.20
N VAL A 184 -15.17 1.33 -10.78
CA VAL A 184 -15.00 1.48 -12.22
C VAL A 184 -13.90 0.53 -12.71
N GLN A 185 -14.22 -0.30 -13.69
CA GLN A 185 -13.27 -1.27 -14.23
C GLN A 185 -12.19 -0.55 -15.06
N ILE A 186 -10.93 -0.73 -14.67
CA ILE A 186 -9.77 -0.37 -15.50
C ILE A 186 -9.38 -1.55 -16.38
N GLN A 187 -9.69 -2.77 -15.93
CA GLN A 187 -9.35 -4.00 -16.63
C GLN A 187 -10.45 -5.04 -16.47
N TYR A 188 -10.53 -5.94 -17.45
CA TYR A 188 -11.30 -7.18 -17.32
C TYR A 188 -10.55 -8.36 -17.96
N PRO A 189 -10.65 -9.59 -17.41
CA PRO A 189 -10.01 -10.77 -17.97
C PRO A 189 -10.77 -11.27 -19.20
N LEU A 190 -10.05 -11.78 -20.21
CA LEU A 190 -10.65 -12.47 -21.35
C LEU A 190 -11.01 -13.92 -21.00
N ASN A 191 -10.28 -14.49 -20.05
CA ASN A 191 -10.53 -15.83 -19.53
C ASN A 191 -10.17 -15.87 -18.04
N THR A 192 -10.78 -16.80 -17.31
CA THR A 192 -10.50 -17.08 -15.89
C THR A 192 -10.22 -18.56 -15.70
N GLY A 193 -9.77 -18.95 -14.51
CA GLY A 193 -9.41 -20.33 -14.21
C GLY A 193 -7.94 -20.65 -14.53
N PRO A 194 -7.56 -21.94 -14.48
CA PRO A 194 -6.16 -22.38 -14.64
C PRO A 194 -5.47 -21.87 -15.90
N GLU A 195 -6.25 -21.66 -16.96
CA GLU A 195 -5.80 -21.16 -18.27
C GLU A 195 -5.76 -19.63 -18.35
N PHE A 196 -5.95 -18.90 -17.25
CA PHE A 196 -5.87 -17.44 -17.25
C PHE A 196 -4.52 -16.96 -17.80
N ASN A 197 -4.59 -16.17 -18.87
CA ASN A 197 -3.42 -15.68 -19.58
C ASN A 197 -3.59 -14.32 -20.23
N SER A 198 -4.79 -13.72 -20.23
CA SER A 198 -5.00 -12.46 -20.94
C SER A 198 -6.11 -11.61 -20.32
N LEU A 199 -5.96 -10.30 -20.48
CA LEU A 199 -6.92 -9.29 -20.04
C LEU A 199 -6.94 -8.10 -21.03
N ILE A 200 -8.00 -7.32 -20.96
CA ILE A 200 -8.14 -6.02 -21.65
C ILE A 200 -7.95 -4.91 -20.61
N ASP A 201 -7.12 -3.93 -20.94
CA ASP A 201 -6.98 -2.66 -20.23
C ASP A 201 -7.79 -1.59 -20.96
N VAL A 202 -8.88 -1.14 -20.35
CA VAL A 202 -9.81 -0.18 -20.99
C VAL A 202 -9.33 1.26 -20.84
N LEU A 203 -8.37 1.56 -19.98
CA LEU A 203 -7.74 2.87 -19.91
C LEU A 203 -6.82 3.08 -21.14
N LEU A 204 -6.03 2.07 -21.48
CA LEU A 204 -5.07 2.12 -22.59
C LEU A 204 -5.63 1.56 -23.90
N MET A 205 -6.81 0.96 -23.88
CA MET A 205 -7.44 0.27 -25.01
C MET A 205 -6.49 -0.74 -25.67
N LYS A 206 -5.91 -1.63 -24.84
CA LYS A 206 -4.97 -2.68 -25.26
C LYS A 206 -5.28 -4.01 -24.60
N LYS A 207 -4.95 -5.10 -25.30
CA LYS A 207 -4.93 -6.44 -24.78
C LYS A 207 -3.54 -6.75 -24.23
N TYR A 208 -3.51 -7.34 -23.05
CA TYR A 208 -2.30 -7.88 -22.39
C TYR A 208 -2.42 -9.38 -22.33
N SER A 209 -1.40 -10.09 -22.79
CA SER A 209 -1.35 -11.55 -22.73
C SER A 209 0.01 -12.03 -22.22
N TRP A 210 0.04 -13.22 -21.66
CA TRP A 210 1.23 -13.83 -21.06
C TRP A 210 1.38 -15.27 -21.51
N THR A 211 2.63 -15.75 -21.50
CA THR A 211 2.90 -17.18 -21.55
C THR A 211 2.54 -17.85 -20.21
N PRO A 212 2.37 -19.18 -20.16
CA PRO A 212 2.04 -19.89 -18.92
C PRO A 212 3.04 -19.63 -17.78
N GLU A 213 4.29 -19.33 -18.12
CA GLU A 213 5.37 -19.02 -17.17
C GLU A 213 5.28 -17.60 -16.59
N GLY A 214 4.38 -16.75 -17.13
CA GLY A 214 4.27 -15.34 -16.77
C GLY A 214 5.37 -14.48 -17.41
N GLY A 215 5.79 -13.43 -16.72
CA GLY A 215 6.86 -12.53 -17.19
C GLY A 215 6.35 -11.23 -17.80
N ALA A 216 7.08 -10.70 -18.79
CA ALA A 216 6.66 -9.49 -19.49
C ALA A 216 5.42 -9.76 -20.36
N PRO A 217 4.42 -8.87 -20.34
CA PRO A 217 3.24 -9.06 -21.18
C PRO A 217 3.56 -8.85 -22.67
N ILE A 218 2.81 -9.57 -23.50
CA ILE A 218 2.66 -9.25 -24.92
C ILE A 218 1.49 -8.27 -25.03
N ILE A 219 1.72 -7.11 -25.64
CA ILE A 219 0.71 -6.04 -25.77
C ILE A 219 0.25 -6.01 -27.21
N GLU A 220 -1.05 -6.14 -27.41
CA GLU A 220 -1.69 -6.25 -28.72
C GLU A 220 -2.91 -5.32 -28.79
N ASP A 221 -3.44 -5.16 -29.99
CA ASP A 221 -4.73 -4.48 -30.16
C ASP A 221 -5.87 -5.38 -29.66
N ILE A 222 -6.97 -4.76 -29.25
CA ILE A 222 -8.15 -5.46 -28.77
C ILE A 222 -8.77 -6.27 -29.92
N PRO A 223 -9.10 -7.55 -29.70
CA PRO A 223 -9.81 -8.35 -30.70
C PRO A 223 -11.15 -7.72 -31.10
N GLU A 224 -11.56 -7.90 -32.34
CA GLU A 224 -12.79 -7.30 -32.88
C GLU A 224 -14.04 -7.72 -32.08
N GLU A 225 -14.09 -8.95 -31.64
CA GLU A 225 -15.18 -9.52 -30.82
C GLU A 225 -15.30 -8.86 -29.44
N GLU A 226 -14.22 -8.28 -28.90
CA GLU A 226 -14.18 -7.62 -27.59
C GLU A 226 -14.31 -6.09 -27.69
N MET A 227 -14.22 -5.54 -28.89
CA MET A 227 -14.16 -4.09 -29.09
C MET A 227 -15.39 -3.36 -28.56
N GLU A 228 -16.60 -3.90 -28.78
CA GLU A 228 -17.85 -3.27 -28.30
C GLU A 228 -17.87 -3.18 -26.77
N ARG A 229 -17.51 -4.26 -26.08
CA ARG A 229 -17.42 -4.30 -24.63
C ARG A 229 -16.36 -3.35 -24.09
N ALA A 230 -15.18 -3.37 -24.68
CA ALA A 230 -14.07 -2.50 -24.29
C ALA A 230 -14.42 -1.02 -24.44
N MET A 231 -15.08 -0.64 -25.56
CA MET A 231 -15.52 0.73 -25.79
C MET A 231 -16.61 1.17 -24.79
N ALA A 232 -17.56 0.29 -24.45
CA ALA A 232 -18.58 0.59 -23.47
C ALA A 232 -17.97 0.88 -22.08
N LEU A 233 -17.04 0.04 -21.62
CA LEU A 233 -16.33 0.24 -20.36
C LEU A 233 -15.37 1.44 -20.39
N HIS A 234 -14.72 1.68 -21.54
CA HIS A 234 -13.88 2.87 -21.75
C HIS A 234 -14.71 4.16 -21.59
N LYS A 235 -15.90 4.19 -22.19
CA LYS A 235 -16.82 5.33 -22.07
C LYS A 235 -17.26 5.55 -20.63
N GLU A 236 -17.63 4.48 -19.88
CA GLU A 236 -17.94 4.56 -18.43
C GLU A 236 -16.75 5.16 -17.64
N LEU A 237 -15.52 4.77 -17.98
CA LEU A 237 -14.31 5.29 -17.36
C LEU A 237 -14.05 6.76 -17.69
N VAL A 238 -14.25 7.17 -18.96
CA VAL A 238 -14.10 8.57 -19.39
C VAL A 238 -15.11 9.46 -18.68
N GLU A 239 -16.38 9.06 -18.63
CA GLU A 239 -17.44 9.78 -17.91
C GLU A 239 -17.06 9.93 -16.42
N ALA A 240 -16.69 8.83 -15.75
CA ALA A 240 -16.30 8.86 -14.36
C ALA A 240 -15.07 9.75 -14.09
N ALA A 241 -14.10 9.79 -15.01
CA ALA A 241 -12.93 10.66 -14.89
C ALA A 241 -13.30 12.13 -15.07
N ALA A 242 -14.16 12.45 -16.07
CA ALA A 242 -14.61 13.80 -16.37
C ALA A 242 -15.39 14.44 -15.23
N GLU A 243 -16.23 13.67 -14.51
CA GLU A 243 -17.04 14.14 -13.37
C GLU A 243 -16.26 14.79 -12.23
N ASN A 244 -14.93 14.61 -12.18
CA ASN A 244 -14.08 15.12 -11.11
C ASN A 244 -13.43 16.48 -11.39
N ASP A 245 -13.67 17.04 -12.56
CA ASP A 245 -13.08 18.32 -12.96
C ASP A 245 -13.97 19.04 -13.97
N GLU A 246 -14.30 20.33 -13.72
CA GLU A 246 -15.18 21.11 -14.58
C GLU A 246 -14.66 21.23 -16.01
N THR A 247 -13.34 21.43 -16.18
CA THR A 247 -12.71 21.56 -17.49
C THR A 247 -12.75 20.25 -18.27
N LEU A 248 -12.51 19.11 -17.57
CA LEU A 248 -12.61 17.79 -18.19
C LEU A 248 -14.06 17.45 -18.57
N MET A 249 -15.02 17.88 -17.77
CA MET A 249 -16.44 17.71 -18.05
C MET A 249 -16.88 18.52 -19.27
N GLU A 250 -16.48 19.80 -19.37
CA GLU A 250 -16.75 20.65 -20.54
C GLU A 250 -16.17 20.00 -21.81
N LYS A 251 -14.93 19.56 -21.76
CA LYS A 251 -14.28 18.89 -22.87
C LYS A 251 -14.98 17.58 -23.28
N PHE A 252 -15.40 16.78 -22.31
CA PHE A 252 -16.15 15.55 -22.57
C PHE A 252 -17.48 15.83 -23.27
N PHE A 253 -18.18 16.91 -22.92
CA PHE A 253 -19.40 17.31 -23.60
C PHE A 253 -19.17 17.78 -25.04
N GLU A 254 -18.00 18.35 -25.35
CA GLU A 254 -17.66 18.83 -26.69
C GLU A 254 -17.09 17.72 -27.58
N GLU A 255 -16.24 16.85 -27.05
CA GLU A 255 -15.46 15.88 -27.83
C GLU A 255 -15.90 14.41 -27.62
N GLU A 256 -16.77 14.13 -26.63
CA GLU A 256 -17.22 12.81 -26.19
C GLU A 256 -16.06 11.87 -25.78
N THR A 257 -14.86 12.42 -25.55
CA THR A 257 -13.67 11.68 -25.15
C THR A 257 -12.69 12.56 -24.37
N LEU A 258 -11.71 11.92 -23.72
CA LEU A 258 -10.56 12.55 -23.07
C LEU A 258 -9.27 11.89 -23.55
N THR A 259 -8.19 12.64 -23.57
CA THR A 259 -6.85 12.06 -23.77
C THR A 259 -6.45 11.18 -22.57
N GLU A 260 -5.46 10.31 -22.77
CA GLU A 260 -4.96 9.44 -21.70
C GLU A 260 -4.47 10.23 -20.47
N ASP A 261 -3.77 11.34 -20.67
CA ASP A 261 -3.26 12.18 -19.57
C ASP A 261 -4.41 12.89 -18.82
N GLU A 262 -5.44 13.34 -19.53
CA GLU A 262 -6.65 13.91 -18.93
C GLU A 262 -7.45 12.86 -18.13
N MET A 263 -7.57 11.64 -18.65
CA MET A 263 -8.18 10.53 -17.92
C MET A 263 -7.40 10.21 -16.65
N ARG A 264 -6.08 10.16 -16.71
CA ARG A 264 -5.21 9.95 -15.55
C ARG A 264 -5.41 11.04 -14.49
N GLU A 265 -5.51 12.30 -14.89
CA GLU A 265 -5.77 13.41 -14.00
C GLU A 265 -7.16 13.33 -13.37
N GLY A 266 -8.20 13.06 -14.15
CA GLY A 266 -9.57 12.87 -13.67
C GLY A 266 -9.67 11.70 -12.68
N ILE A 267 -9.04 10.56 -12.98
CA ILE A 267 -8.98 9.41 -12.08
C ILE A 267 -8.23 9.77 -10.78
N ARG A 268 -7.12 10.53 -10.86
CA ARG A 268 -6.38 10.99 -9.67
C ARG A 268 -7.26 11.85 -8.77
N LYS A 269 -7.97 12.82 -9.33
CA LYS A 269 -8.93 13.66 -8.59
C LYS A 269 -10.07 12.83 -7.99
N GLY A 270 -10.60 11.89 -8.77
CA GLY A 270 -11.63 10.96 -8.31
C GLY A 270 -11.18 10.04 -7.18
N LEU A 271 -9.92 9.61 -7.18
CA LEU A 271 -9.32 8.88 -6.06
C LEU A 271 -9.27 9.74 -4.79
N ILE A 272 -8.80 10.99 -4.88
CA ILE A 272 -8.69 11.91 -3.73
C ILE A 272 -10.09 12.19 -3.14
N THR A 273 -11.07 12.48 -3.98
CA THR A 273 -12.45 12.74 -3.55
C THR A 273 -13.25 11.49 -3.21
N ARG A 274 -12.70 10.30 -3.53
CA ARG A 274 -13.35 8.99 -3.36
C ARG A 274 -14.64 8.85 -4.18
N SER A 275 -14.71 9.50 -5.32
CA SER A 275 -15.77 9.34 -6.32
C SER A 275 -15.51 8.16 -7.26
N ILE A 276 -14.24 7.75 -7.43
CA ILE A 276 -13.83 6.60 -8.24
C ILE A 276 -13.07 5.61 -7.35
N PHE A 277 -13.38 4.33 -7.52
CA PHE A 277 -12.62 3.18 -7.02
C PHE A 277 -12.19 2.32 -8.20
N PRO A 278 -10.99 2.51 -8.75
CA PRO A 278 -10.50 1.73 -9.89
C PRO A 278 -10.40 0.25 -9.54
N VAL A 279 -10.81 -0.62 -10.48
CA VAL A 279 -10.74 -2.08 -10.32
C VAL A 279 -9.76 -2.66 -11.34
N PHE A 280 -8.73 -3.33 -10.82
CA PHE A 280 -7.68 -4.02 -11.58
C PHE A 280 -7.81 -5.54 -11.49
N CYS A 281 -7.14 -6.21 -12.42
CA CYS A 281 -7.07 -7.65 -12.55
C CYS A 281 -5.63 -8.13 -12.42
N VAL A 282 -5.37 -9.13 -11.56
CA VAL A 282 -4.04 -9.74 -11.44
C VAL A 282 -4.11 -11.23 -11.14
N CYS A 283 -3.03 -11.93 -11.51
CA CYS A 283 -2.68 -13.21 -10.95
C CYS A 283 -1.29 -13.08 -10.32
N ALA A 284 -1.26 -12.68 -9.03
CA ALA A 284 -0.02 -12.39 -8.31
C ALA A 284 0.91 -13.63 -8.25
N GLY A 285 0.35 -14.84 -8.15
CA GLY A 285 1.09 -16.10 -8.17
C GLY A 285 1.93 -16.28 -9.43
N LYS A 286 1.45 -15.82 -10.59
CA LYS A 286 2.14 -15.89 -11.88
C LYS A 286 2.75 -14.55 -12.32
N SER A 287 2.73 -13.48 -11.51
CA SER A 287 3.14 -12.10 -11.83
C SER A 287 2.37 -11.48 -13.02
N MET A 288 1.24 -12.04 -13.43
CA MET A 288 0.43 -11.50 -14.52
C MET A 288 -0.34 -10.27 -14.03
N GLY A 289 -0.30 -9.17 -14.78
CA GLY A 289 -0.94 -7.88 -14.45
C GLY A 289 -0.14 -7.00 -13.47
N VAL A 290 0.87 -7.53 -12.76
CA VAL A 290 1.58 -6.82 -11.69
C VAL A 290 2.35 -5.60 -12.21
N ARG A 291 3.07 -5.71 -13.32
CA ARG A 291 3.80 -4.57 -13.92
C ARG A 291 2.85 -3.44 -14.30
N ARG A 292 1.72 -3.77 -14.92
CA ARG A 292 0.72 -2.77 -15.33
C ARG A 292 0.08 -2.09 -14.12
N LEU A 293 -0.17 -2.85 -13.03
CA LEU A 293 -0.58 -2.28 -11.75
C LEU A 293 0.47 -1.30 -11.22
N MET A 294 1.75 -1.68 -11.17
CA MET A 294 2.82 -0.83 -10.68
C MET A 294 2.98 0.44 -11.52
N GLU A 295 2.78 0.34 -12.85
CA GLU A 295 2.76 1.50 -13.74
C GLU A 295 1.62 2.47 -13.38
N PHE A 296 0.41 1.96 -13.16
CA PHE A 296 -0.72 2.78 -12.72
C PHE A 296 -0.45 3.41 -11.34
N LEU A 297 0.05 2.64 -10.38
CA LEU A 297 0.44 3.15 -9.08
C LEU A 297 1.50 4.26 -9.20
N GLY A 298 2.46 4.11 -10.10
CA GLY A 298 3.49 5.12 -10.36
C GLY A 298 2.96 6.40 -11.01
N ASN A 299 2.04 6.29 -11.97
CA ASN A 299 1.67 7.38 -12.85
C ASN A 299 0.32 8.06 -12.50
N VAL A 300 -0.63 7.31 -11.91
CA VAL A 300 -2.00 7.78 -11.73
C VAL A 300 -2.33 8.10 -10.28
N VAL A 301 -2.00 7.21 -9.32
CA VAL A 301 -2.41 7.43 -7.94
C VAL A 301 -1.80 8.70 -7.34
N PRO A 302 -2.48 9.36 -6.36
CA PRO A 302 -2.00 10.59 -5.76
C PRO A 302 -0.61 10.46 -5.14
N PHE A 303 0.18 11.54 -5.22
CA PHE A 303 1.39 11.71 -4.42
C PHE A 303 1.05 12.18 -3.01
N VAL A 304 2.03 12.12 -2.12
CA VAL A 304 1.87 12.70 -0.77
C VAL A 304 1.47 14.18 -0.84
N SER A 305 2.04 14.93 -1.79
CA SER A 305 1.73 16.35 -2.01
C SER A 305 0.30 16.64 -2.44
N ASP A 306 -0.37 15.68 -3.07
CA ASP A 306 -1.73 15.82 -3.59
C ASP A 306 -2.80 15.55 -2.52
N MET A 307 -2.37 14.94 -1.41
CA MET A 307 -3.28 14.53 -0.34
C MET A 307 -3.62 15.69 0.61
N PRO A 308 -4.80 15.63 1.26
CA PRO A 308 -5.14 16.61 2.29
C PRO A 308 -4.05 16.68 3.37
N LYS A 309 -3.76 17.91 3.80
CA LYS A 309 -2.75 18.16 4.82
C LYS A 309 -3.14 17.49 6.15
N VAL A 310 -2.13 16.97 6.84
CA VAL A 310 -2.32 16.40 8.18
C VAL A 310 -2.40 17.54 9.20
N HIS A 311 -3.18 17.34 10.26
CA HIS A 311 -3.26 18.30 11.37
C HIS A 311 -2.53 17.76 12.58
N ASN A 312 -1.84 18.66 13.29
CA ASN A 312 -1.28 18.34 14.59
C ASN A 312 -2.36 18.40 15.70
N THR A 313 -2.02 18.02 16.92
CA THR A 313 -2.96 18.02 18.09
C THR A 313 -3.52 19.40 18.43
N ARG A 314 -2.95 20.47 17.89
CA ARG A 314 -3.45 21.87 18.05
C ARG A 314 -4.38 22.27 16.91
N GLY A 315 -4.69 21.36 15.97
CA GLY A 315 -5.52 21.61 14.79
C GLY A 315 -4.82 22.43 13.70
N GLN A 316 -3.51 22.60 13.76
CA GLN A 316 -2.72 23.31 12.76
C GLN A 316 -2.37 22.35 11.61
N GLU A 317 -2.46 22.86 10.38
CA GLU A 317 -2.00 22.11 9.20
C GLU A 317 -0.48 21.92 9.22
N VAL A 318 -0.05 20.70 8.97
CA VAL A 318 1.37 20.35 8.82
C VAL A 318 1.59 19.99 7.33
N PRO A 319 2.30 20.85 6.59
CA PRO A 319 2.57 20.58 5.19
C PRO A 319 3.60 19.46 5.05
N ALA A 320 3.40 18.61 4.06
CA ALA A 320 4.43 17.67 3.62
C ALA A 320 5.48 18.40 2.76
N ASP A 321 6.23 19.29 3.40
CA ASP A 321 7.23 20.18 2.80
C ASP A 321 8.61 19.82 3.35
N SER A 322 9.54 19.54 2.46
CA SER A 322 10.92 19.15 2.80
C SER A 322 11.77 20.29 3.36
N ASP A 323 11.40 21.54 3.12
CA ASP A 323 12.09 22.74 3.61
C ASP A 323 11.54 23.21 4.97
N ALA A 324 10.42 22.64 5.43
CA ALA A 324 9.84 22.94 6.73
C ALA A 324 10.67 22.32 7.88
N PRO A 325 10.48 22.76 9.13
CA PRO A 325 11.10 22.11 10.29
C PRO A 325 10.73 20.62 10.38
N THR A 326 11.71 19.79 10.73
CA THR A 326 11.57 18.34 10.75
C THR A 326 10.64 17.87 11.85
N SER A 327 9.68 17.02 11.48
CA SER A 327 8.78 16.30 12.38
C SER A 327 8.59 14.87 11.93
N LEU A 328 8.87 13.91 12.79
CA LEU A 328 8.76 12.47 12.53
C LEU A 328 7.66 11.88 13.42
N TYR A 329 6.78 11.06 12.84
CA TYR A 329 5.80 10.30 13.59
C TYR A 329 6.17 8.82 13.61
N PHE A 330 6.37 8.28 14.81
CA PHE A 330 6.73 6.88 15.03
C PHE A 330 5.48 6.02 15.15
N PHE A 331 5.18 5.24 14.12
CA PHE A 331 3.91 4.51 14.03
C PHE A 331 4.00 3.03 14.39
N LYS A 332 5.21 2.47 14.44
CA LYS A 332 5.42 1.05 14.74
C LYS A 332 6.77 0.84 15.39
N THR A 333 6.80 -0.01 16.39
CA THR A 333 8.01 -0.58 17.00
C THR A 333 7.96 -2.09 16.82
N GLY A 334 9.05 -2.70 16.40
CA GLY A 334 9.21 -4.16 16.32
C GLY A 334 10.47 -4.57 17.06
N VAL A 335 10.48 -5.79 17.61
CA VAL A 335 11.67 -6.37 18.24
C VAL A 335 12.17 -7.51 17.36
N GLU A 336 13.35 -7.34 16.80
CA GLU A 336 13.94 -8.33 15.93
C GLU A 336 15.10 -9.05 16.57
N PRO A 337 15.26 -10.37 16.34
CA PRO A 337 16.41 -11.12 16.82
C PRO A 337 17.73 -10.47 16.37
N HIS A 338 18.71 -10.40 17.25
CA HIS A 338 20.05 -9.87 17.03
C HIS A 338 20.19 -8.37 16.77
N ILE A 339 19.11 -7.65 16.48
CA ILE A 339 19.11 -6.21 16.22
C ILE A 339 18.53 -5.46 17.43
N GLY A 340 17.51 -6.04 18.06
CA GLY A 340 16.74 -5.42 19.11
C GLY A 340 15.58 -4.60 18.58
N GLU A 341 15.29 -3.48 19.23
CA GLU A 341 14.18 -2.61 18.89
C GLU A 341 14.44 -1.85 17.57
N VAL A 342 13.46 -1.96 16.65
CA VAL A 342 13.41 -1.24 15.37
C VAL A 342 12.20 -0.33 15.40
N SER A 343 12.41 0.95 15.19
CA SER A 343 11.36 1.97 15.21
C SER A 343 11.10 2.49 13.80
N TYR A 344 9.86 2.32 13.32
CA TYR A 344 9.41 2.78 12.02
C TYR A 344 8.74 4.15 12.14
N PHE A 345 9.06 5.05 11.22
CA PHE A 345 8.53 6.41 11.23
C PHE A 345 8.13 6.89 9.83
N LYS A 346 7.20 7.84 9.81
CA LYS A 346 6.90 8.68 8.63
C LYS A 346 7.46 10.08 8.88
N VAL A 347 8.12 10.65 7.87
CA VAL A 347 8.51 12.06 7.88
C VAL A 347 7.27 12.89 7.60
N MET A 348 6.77 13.58 8.61
CA MET A 348 5.54 14.38 8.49
C MET A 348 5.80 15.75 7.87
N SER A 349 6.94 16.36 8.18
CA SER A 349 7.46 17.62 7.59
C SER A 349 8.97 17.63 7.66
N GLY A 350 9.59 18.48 6.85
CA GLY A 350 11.03 18.62 6.79
C GLY A 350 11.72 17.42 6.16
N SER A 351 12.93 17.17 6.59
CA SER A 351 13.74 16.01 6.18
C SER A 351 14.60 15.50 7.34
N VAL A 352 15.02 14.27 7.27
CA VAL A 352 15.87 13.65 8.29
C VAL A 352 17.10 13.00 7.65
N LYS A 353 18.26 13.19 8.32
CA LYS A 353 19.56 12.61 7.94
C LYS A 353 20.18 11.81 9.08
N PRO A 354 21.09 10.88 8.78
CA PRO A 354 21.89 10.26 9.82
C PRO A 354 22.67 11.31 10.61
N GLY A 355 22.60 11.20 11.95
CA GLY A 355 23.26 12.12 12.86
C GLY A 355 22.40 13.26 13.38
N ASP A 356 21.18 13.46 12.88
CA ASP A 356 20.28 14.50 13.37
C ASP A 356 19.90 14.25 14.84
N ASP A 357 19.91 15.34 15.62
CA ASP A 357 19.44 15.36 17.01
C ASP A 357 18.02 15.93 17.05
N LEU A 358 17.08 15.12 17.52
CA LEU A 358 15.66 15.46 17.60
C LEU A 358 15.19 15.39 19.06
N THR A 359 14.09 16.06 19.35
CA THR A 359 13.44 16.05 20.67
C THR A 359 12.11 15.32 20.60
N ASN A 360 11.89 14.38 21.49
CA ASN A 360 10.61 13.70 21.65
C ASN A 360 9.59 14.66 22.27
N ALA A 361 8.59 15.07 21.49
CA ALA A 361 7.55 16.01 21.92
C ALA A 361 6.63 15.44 23.03
N ASP A 362 6.56 14.13 23.15
CA ASP A 362 5.72 13.43 24.12
C ASP A 362 6.42 13.22 25.46
N ARG A 363 7.75 13.10 25.46
CA ARG A 363 8.57 12.71 26.63
C ARG A 363 9.63 13.73 27.01
N GLY A 364 9.93 14.69 26.15
CA GLY A 364 10.98 15.69 26.38
C GLY A 364 12.42 15.16 26.25
N SER A 365 12.59 13.88 25.92
CA SER A 365 13.92 13.27 25.76
C SER A 365 14.56 13.67 24.43
N LYS A 366 15.90 13.73 24.42
CA LYS A 366 16.68 13.97 23.19
C LYS A 366 17.10 12.64 22.60
N GLU A 367 16.85 12.51 21.30
CA GLU A 367 17.17 11.32 20.51
C GLU A 367 18.07 11.68 19.33
N ARG A 368 19.02 10.81 19.04
CA ARG A 368 19.92 10.94 17.90
C ARG A 368 19.58 9.91 16.85
N MET A 369 19.28 10.36 15.66
CA MET A 369 19.03 9.53 14.48
C MET A 369 20.34 8.99 13.90
N ALA A 370 21.03 8.11 14.64
CA ALA A 370 22.37 7.65 14.29
C ALA A 370 22.46 7.07 12.88
N ASN A 371 21.47 6.28 12.50
CA ASN A 371 21.31 5.71 11.17
C ASN A 371 19.83 5.71 10.79
N ILE A 372 19.55 5.89 9.51
CA ILE A 372 18.20 5.78 8.94
C ILE A 372 18.24 4.80 7.76
N PHE A 373 17.16 4.04 7.64
CA PHE A 373 17.05 2.97 6.65
C PHE A 373 15.70 3.02 5.96
N VAL A 374 15.67 2.50 4.73
CA VAL A 374 14.47 1.98 4.10
C VAL A 374 14.46 0.47 4.21
N CYS A 375 13.27 -0.12 4.21
CA CYS A 375 13.10 -1.54 4.51
C CYS A 375 12.50 -2.31 3.35
N ALA A 376 12.90 -3.58 3.23
CA ALA A 376 12.19 -4.62 2.53
C ALA A 376 12.11 -5.83 3.48
N GLY A 377 11.07 -5.86 4.31
CA GLY A 377 10.95 -6.78 5.43
C GLY A 377 12.12 -6.64 6.42
N ALA A 378 12.81 -7.73 6.70
CA ALA A 378 14.01 -7.75 7.55
C ALA A 378 15.23 -7.06 6.92
N ASN A 379 15.26 -6.90 5.59
CA ASN A 379 16.37 -6.26 4.90
C ASN A 379 16.30 -4.74 5.04
N ARG A 380 17.43 -4.12 5.38
CA ARG A 380 17.56 -2.67 5.54
C ARG A 380 18.66 -2.12 4.66
N GLN A 381 18.34 -1.04 3.98
CA GLN A 381 19.28 -0.28 3.19
C GLN A 381 19.47 1.10 3.81
N SER A 382 20.71 1.45 4.16
CA SER A 382 21.04 2.79 4.64
C SER A 382 20.76 3.82 3.56
N VAL A 383 20.22 4.98 3.96
CA VAL A 383 19.96 6.12 3.07
C VAL A 383 20.59 7.38 3.64
N GLU A 384 20.89 8.32 2.75
CA GLU A 384 21.52 9.60 3.14
C GLU A 384 20.50 10.59 3.71
N GLN A 385 19.26 10.51 3.24
CA GLN A 385 18.20 11.43 3.65
C GLN A 385 16.82 10.83 3.31
N LEU A 386 15.82 11.12 4.15
CA LEU A 386 14.40 10.92 3.85
C LEU A 386 13.70 12.27 3.90
N GLN A 387 12.82 12.52 2.92
CA GLN A 387 12.06 13.75 2.76
C GLN A 387 10.66 13.63 3.35
N ALA A 388 9.99 14.78 3.51
CA ALA A 388 8.59 14.83 3.93
C ALA A 388 7.71 13.89 3.10
N GLY A 389 6.91 13.09 3.78
CA GLY A 389 6.07 12.05 3.19
C GLY A 389 6.70 10.66 3.16
N ASP A 390 8.02 10.54 3.31
CA ASP A 390 8.71 9.25 3.22
C ASP A 390 8.57 8.40 4.48
N ILE A 391 8.71 7.10 4.31
CA ILE A 391 8.68 6.11 5.40
C ILE A 391 10.05 5.48 5.52
N GLY A 392 10.55 5.43 6.75
CA GLY A 392 11.81 4.79 7.07
C GLY A 392 11.79 4.11 8.44
N CYS A 393 12.94 3.56 8.79
CA CYS A 393 13.14 3.02 10.13
C CYS A 393 14.52 3.39 10.69
N THR A 394 14.65 3.26 11.99
CA THR A 394 15.90 3.43 12.71
C THR A 394 15.99 2.42 13.85
N VAL A 395 17.15 2.30 14.43
CA VAL A 395 17.43 1.37 15.52
C VAL A 395 18.11 2.09 16.69
N LYS A 396 18.07 1.48 17.89
CA LYS A 396 18.79 1.95 19.07
C LYS A 396 18.39 3.32 19.59
N LEU A 397 17.12 3.71 19.41
CA LEU A 397 16.57 4.85 20.12
C LEU A 397 16.43 4.53 21.63
N LYS A 398 16.56 5.55 22.48
CA LYS A 398 16.59 5.36 23.94
C LYS A 398 15.19 5.33 24.54
N ASP A 399 14.36 6.28 24.15
CA ASP A 399 13.05 6.52 24.78
C ASP A 399 12.00 6.94 23.75
N VAL A 400 11.85 6.15 22.69
CA VAL A 400 10.83 6.36 21.67
C VAL A 400 9.88 5.18 21.66
N LYS A 401 8.57 5.45 21.61
CA LYS A 401 7.50 4.46 21.55
C LYS A 401 6.58 4.72 20.37
N THR A 402 5.83 3.71 19.98
CA THR A 402 4.76 3.85 18.99
C THR A 402 3.81 4.98 19.39
N GLY A 403 3.52 5.88 18.45
CA GLY A 403 2.70 7.08 18.65
C GLY A 403 3.50 8.33 19.02
N ASN A 404 4.80 8.24 19.31
CA ASN A 404 5.60 9.43 19.63
C ASN A 404 5.93 10.28 18.41
N THR A 405 6.10 11.56 18.66
CA THR A 405 6.54 12.56 17.68
C THR A 405 7.93 13.06 18.03
N LEU A 406 8.87 13.03 17.09
CA LEU A 406 10.21 13.62 17.24
C LEU A 406 10.34 14.85 16.36
N ASN A 407 10.84 15.94 16.92
CA ASN A 407 10.94 17.24 16.25
C ASN A 407 12.37 17.79 16.25
N SER A 408 12.70 18.55 15.20
CA SER A 408 13.83 19.46 15.23
C SER A 408 13.59 20.60 16.24
N LYS A 409 14.66 21.37 16.56
CA LYS A 409 14.61 22.41 17.59
C LYS A 409 13.52 23.46 17.35
N ASP A 410 13.22 23.78 16.10
CA ASP A 410 12.29 24.83 15.70
C ASP A 410 10.89 24.30 15.33
N CYS A 411 10.57 23.08 15.74
CA CYS A 411 9.30 22.41 15.49
C CYS A 411 8.63 22.01 16.79
N GLU A 412 7.33 22.29 16.92
CA GLU A 412 6.50 21.94 18.09
C GLU A 412 5.32 21.03 17.71
N ASN A 413 5.41 20.34 16.58
CA ASN A 413 4.35 19.43 16.16
C ASN A 413 4.20 18.27 17.14
N ARG A 414 2.97 17.84 17.31
CA ARG A 414 2.61 16.60 18.00
C ARG A 414 1.41 16.01 17.29
N PHE A 415 1.44 14.71 17.04
CA PHE A 415 0.35 14.00 16.38
C PHE A 415 -0.40 13.12 17.36
N ASP A 416 -1.70 12.93 17.08
CA ASP A 416 -2.54 12.08 17.91
C ASP A 416 -2.11 10.62 17.83
N PHE A 417 -2.29 9.92 18.96
CA PHE A 417 -2.15 8.47 18.95
C PHE A 417 -3.21 7.82 18.08
N ILE A 418 -2.83 6.78 17.36
CA ILE A 418 -3.76 6.00 16.54
C ILE A 418 -4.81 5.37 17.46
N LYS A 419 -6.09 5.54 17.10
CA LYS A 419 -7.21 4.97 17.84
C LYS A 419 -7.53 3.58 17.31
N TYR A 420 -7.37 2.60 18.16
CA TYR A 420 -7.68 1.20 17.88
C TYR A 420 -9.07 0.84 18.38
N PRO A 421 -9.71 -0.22 17.81
CA PRO A 421 -10.95 -0.76 18.34
C PRO A 421 -10.72 -1.38 19.73
N ASN A 422 -11.79 -1.47 20.52
CA ASN A 422 -11.74 -2.15 21.80
C ASN A 422 -11.46 -3.64 21.60
N SER A 423 -10.76 -4.24 22.56
CA SER A 423 -10.50 -5.69 22.60
C SER A 423 -11.81 -6.47 22.62
N LYS A 424 -11.92 -7.47 21.77
CA LYS A 424 -13.13 -8.34 21.67
C LYS A 424 -13.01 -9.62 22.52
N TYR A 425 -11.80 -9.96 22.94
CA TYR A 425 -11.49 -11.20 23.61
C TYR A 425 -10.48 -10.98 24.75
N SER A 426 -10.67 -11.67 25.88
CA SER A 426 -9.78 -11.60 27.04
C SER A 426 -9.37 -12.99 27.50
N ARG A 427 -8.15 -13.14 27.96
CA ARG A 427 -7.62 -14.35 28.57
C ARG A 427 -6.83 -14.00 29.82
N ALA A 428 -7.04 -14.78 30.87
CA ALA A 428 -6.16 -14.74 32.03
C ALA A 428 -4.89 -15.57 31.77
N ILE A 429 -3.73 -14.98 32.06
CA ILE A 429 -2.42 -15.63 31.93
C ILE A 429 -1.76 -15.64 33.30
N LYS A 430 -1.12 -16.77 33.67
CA LYS A 430 -0.34 -16.92 34.90
C LYS A 430 1.00 -17.56 34.56
N ALA A 431 2.07 -17.09 35.16
CA ALA A 431 3.36 -17.77 35.08
C ALA A 431 3.26 -19.17 35.68
N VAL A 432 3.87 -20.16 35.04
CA VAL A 432 3.93 -21.54 35.59
C VAL A 432 4.71 -21.55 36.91
N ASN A 433 5.83 -20.81 36.97
CA ASN A 433 6.61 -20.61 38.15
C ASN A 433 6.50 -19.15 38.61
N GLU A 434 6.28 -18.89 39.88
CA GLU A 434 6.18 -17.51 40.42
C GLU A 434 7.44 -16.68 40.15
N ALA A 435 8.60 -17.30 40.15
CA ALA A 435 9.87 -16.64 39.80
C ALA A 435 9.94 -16.08 38.37
N ASP A 436 9.08 -16.53 37.48
CA ASP A 436 9.02 -16.06 36.09
C ASP A 436 7.97 -14.96 35.85
N THR A 437 7.26 -14.51 36.89
CA THR A 437 6.22 -13.47 36.80
C THR A 437 6.77 -12.16 36.24
N GLU A 438 7.94 -11.72 36.69
CA GLU A 438 8.58 -10.49 36.20
C GLU A 438 8.97 -10.63 34.71
N LYS A 439 9.45 -11.80 34.30
CA LYS A 439 9.78 -12.08 32.89
C LYS A 439 8.53 -12.07 32.01
N LEU A 440 7.43 -12.65 32.51
CA LEU A 440 6.14 -12.65 31.85
C LEU A 440 5.64 -11.20 31.64
N MET A 441 5.66 -10.39 32.68
CA MET A 441 5.24 -8.99 32.61
C MET A 441 6.12 -8.17 31.66
N ALA A 442 7.43 -8.40 31.64
CA ALA A 442 8.34 -7.77 30.70
C ALA A 442 8.04 -8.18 29.25
N ALA A 443 7.72 -9.46 28.99
CA ALA A 443 7.34 -9.95 27.67
C ALA A 443 6.01 -9.33 27.20
N LEU A 444 4.98 -9.31 28.05
CA LEU A 444 3.68 -8.69 27.76
C LEU A 444 3.80 -7.19 27.46
N THR A 445 4.68 -6.50 28.19
CA THR A 445 4.97 -5.07 27.94
C THR A 445 5.58 -4.85 26.56
N LYS A 446 6.50 -5.72 26.14
CA LYS A 446 7.09 -5.67 24.79
C LYS A 446 6.05 -5.96 23.71
N MET A 447 5.23 -7.01 23.89
CA MET A 447 4.16 -7.34 22.94
C MET A 447 3.17 -6.17 22.74
N ARG A 448 2.81 -5.46 23.84
CA ARG A 448 1.98 -4.26 23.78
C ARG A 448 2.65 -3.09 23.00
N GLN A 449 3.97 -3.02 23.00
CA GLN A 449 4.69 -2.01 22.22
C GLN A 449 4.67 -2.34 20.72
N GLU A 450 4.74 -3.62 20.37
CA GLU A 450 4.67 -4.10 18.98
C GLU A 450 3.26 -4.03 18.41
N ASP A 451 2.26 -4.40 19.22
CA ASP A 451 0.84 -4.33 18.87
C ASP A 451 0.06 -3.54 19.93
N PRO A 452 -0.22 -2.26 19.71
CA PRO A 452 -0.96 -1.40 20.62
C PRO A 452 -2.42 -1.81 20.87
N THR A 453 -2.97 -2.78 20.13
CA THR A 453 -4.31 -3.32 20.39
C THR A 453 -4.37 -4.21 21.61
N TRP A 454 -3.22 -4.67 22.11
CA TRP A 454 -3.14 -5.48 23.31
C TRP A 454 -3.33 -4.63 24.57
N VAL A 455 -4.33 -4.99 25.34
CA VAL A 455 -4.57 -4.40 26.67
C VAL A 455 -4.13 -5.41 27.71
N VAL A 456 -3.16 -5.02 28.54
CA VAL A 456 -2.67 -5.85 29.66
C VAL A 456 -3.15 -5.20 30.95
N GLU A 457 -4.00 -5.92 31.68
CA GLU A 457 -4.50 -5.51 32.97
C GLU A 457 -3.96 -6.44 34.05
N GLN A 458 -3.43 -5.87 35.11
CA GLN A 458 -3.02 -6.63 36.31
C GLN A 458 -4.10 -6.47 37.37
N SER A 459 -4.79 -7.57 37.67
CA SER A 459 -5.79 -7.58 38.72
C SER A 459 -5.15 -7.94 40.07
N PRO A 460 -5.34 -7.15 41.12
CA PRO A 460 -4.89 -7.48 42.46
C PRO A 460 -5.55 -8.75 43.02
N ASP A 461 -6.74 -9.08 42.49
CA ASP A 461 -7.54 -10.23 42.95
C ASP A 461 -7.17 -11.54 42.24
N LEU A 462 -6.37 -11.50 41.20
CA LEU A 462 -5.81 -12.65 40.49
C LEU A 462 -4.41 -12.94 41.05
N ARG A 463 -4.36 -13.54 42.23
CA ARG A 463 -3.11 -14.01 42.86
C ARG A 463 -2.68 -15.38 42.36
#